data_99af5db46fb227fe3130260ddb55f276
#
_entry.id   99af5db46fb227fe3130260ddb55f276
#
_cell.length_a   1.000
_cell.length_b   1.000
_cell.length_c   1.000
_cell.angle_alpha   90.00
_cell.angle_beta   90.00
_cell.angle_gamma   90.00
#
_symmetry.space_group_name_H-M   'P 1'
#
loop_
_entity.id
_entity.type
_entity.pdbx_description
1 polymer ?
#
loop_
_entity_poly.entity_id
_entity_poly.type
_entity_poly.pdbx_seq_one_letter_code
_entity_poly.pdbx_strand_id
1 'polypeptide(L)'
;TKEFVNRTGEFAVSIALVHQGRPVVGVIHAPMTGVTWSALAGDGAYRRPAAGAEDARLGPRSLPAPRTALVSRSHRSGGKTDQYLERLHIEQTLASGSAIKFGLMAEGEAHVYVRIGPTMEWDVAAGDCVCAEQGLEVVRVPEGTPLDYNTETLVNPPFIVRDPTDPASKPLPELD
;
A
#
# COMPACT_ATOMS: atom_id res chain seq x y z
N THR A 1 -5.45 0.96 -15.12
CA THR A 1 -6.01 0.75 -16.50
C THR A 1 -5.55 -0.57 -17.11
N LYS A 2 -4.28 -0.96 -17.02
CA LYS A 2 -3.77 -2.24 -17.60
C LYS A 2 -4.49 -3.46 -17.03
N GLU A 3 -4.70 -3.53 -15.73
CA GLU A 3 -5.39 -4.62 -15.05
C GLU A 3 -6.85 -4.75 -15.52
N PHE A 4 -7.53 -3.63 -15.75
CA PHE A 4 -8.88 -3.61 -16.28
C PHE A 4 -8.93 -4.08 -17.74
N VAL A 5 -8.07 -3.54 -18.61
CA VAL A 5 -7.99 -3.91 -20.03
C VAL A 5 -7.62 -5.38 -20.20
N ASN A 6 -6.66 -5.88 -19.41
CA ASN A 6 -6.21 -7.27 -19.43
C ASN A 6 -7.13 -8.24 -18.68
N ARG A 7 -8.23 -7.75 -18.10
CA ARG A 7 -9.21 -8.54 -17.35
C ARG A 7 -8.59 -9.39 -16.23
N THR A 8 -7.55 -8.86 -15.56
CA THR A 8 -6.90 -9.57 -14.45
C THR A 8 -7.77 -9.61 -13.19
N GLY A 9 -8.81 -8.78 -13.13
CA GLY A 9 -9.66 -8.63 -11.94
C GLY A 9 -9.04 -7.79 -10.82
N GLU A 10 -7.79 -7.37 -10.95
CA GLU A 10 -7.05 -6.65 -9.91
C GLU A 10 -7.08 -5.13 -10.12
N PHE A 11 -8.26 -4.57 -10.22
CA PHE A 11 -8.46 -3.12 -10.22
C PHE A 11 -9.30 -2.71 -9.02
N ALA A 12 -9.15 -1.46 -8.59
CA ALA A 12 -9.83 -0.94 -7.42
C ALA A 12 -10.42 0.44 -7.70
N VAL A 13 -11.46 0.77 -6.95
CA VAL A 13 -11.94 2.14 -6.74
C VAL A 13 -11.27 2.64 -5.47
N SER A 14 -10.58 3.78 -5.55
CA SER A 14 -9.91 4.44 -4.43
C SER A 14 -10.54 5.80 -4.19
N ILE A 15 -10.98 6.07 -2.96
CA ILE A 15 -11.54 7.35 -2.55
C ILE A 15 -10.87 7.76 -1.24
N ALA A 16 -10.38 9.00 -1.17
CA ALA A 16 -9.79 9.55 0.04
C ALA A 16 -10.27 10.97 0.30
N LEU A 17 -10.41 11.32 1.56
CA LEU A 17 -10.49 12.70 2.02
C LEU A 17 -9.13 13.10 2.59
N VAL A 18 -8.54 14.14 2.02
CA VAL A 18 -7.28 14.73 2.50
C VAL A 18 -7.59 16.02 3.24
N HIS A 19 -7.14 16.13 4.48
CA HIS A 19 -7.25 17.32 5.31
C HIS A 19 -5.86 17.75 5.78
N GLN A 20 -5.50 19.02 5.56
CA GLN A 20 -4.20 19.58 5.93
C GLN A 20 -3.00 18.72 5.46
N GLY A 21 -3.08 18.24 4.19
CA GLY A 21 -2.01 17.44 3.58
C GLY A 21 -1.91 16.00 4.08
N ARG A 22 -2.92 15.50 4.83
CA ARG A 22 -2.95 14.12 5.34
C ARG A 22 -4.26 13.43 4.97
N PRO A 23 -4.25 12.18 4.52
CA PRO A 23 -5.47 11.39 4.33
C PRO A 23 -6.12 11.10 5.69
N VAL A 24 -7.41 11.48 5.83
CA VAL A 24 -8.19 11.28 7.06
C VAL A 24 -9.34 10.29 6.89
N VAL A 25 -9.77 10.04 5.65
CA VAL A 25 -10.68 8.96 5.28
C VAL A 25 -10.09 8.25 4.08
N GLY A 26 -10.12 6.93 4.09
CA GLY A 26 -9.68 6.10 2.97
C GLY A 26 -10.64 4.96 2.71
N VAL A 27 -11.00 4.74 1.43
CA VAL A 27 -11.78 3.59 0.99
C VAL A 27 -11.13 2.99 -0.26
N ILE A 28 -10.88 1.69 -0.23
CA ILE A 28 -10.41 0.90 -1.36
C ILE A 28 -11.44 -0.21 -1.60
N HIS A 29 -12.06 -0.21 -2.75
CA HIS A 29 -13.00 -1.27 -3.13
C HIS A 29 -12.46 -2.06 -4.32
N ALA A 30 -12.43 -3.38 -4.20
CA ALA A 30 -12.06 -4.31 -5.26
C ALA A 30 -13.34 -4.90 -5.90
N PRO A 31 -13.84 -4.36 -7.03
CA PRO A 31 -15.17 -4.71 -7.55
C PRO A 31 -15.32 -6.17 -7.93
N MET A 32 -14.22 -6.83 -8.35
CA MET A 32 -14.27 -8.22 -8.80
C MET A 32 -14.41 -9.23 -7.67
N THR A 33 -13.94 -8.88 -6.47
CA THR A 33 -14.05 -9.74 -5.27
C THR A 33 -15.13 -9.26 -4.32
N GLY A 34 -15.57 -8.01 -4.47
CA GLY A 34 -16.49 -7.34 -3.54
C GLY A 34 -15.84 -6.89 -2.24
N VAL A 35 -14.54 -7.13 -2.06
CA VAL A 35 -13.82 -6.74 -0.85
C VAL A 35 -13.67 -5.22 -0.80
N THR A 36 -13.88 -4.65 0.38
CA THR A 36 -13.65 -3.23 0.66
C THR A 36 -12.79 -3.09 1.91
N TRP A 37 -11.78 -2.25 1.84
CA TRP A 37 -11.02 -1.75 2.99
C TRP A 37 -11.37 -0.30 3.19
N SER A 38 -11.60 0.10 4.43
CA SER A 38 -11.92 1.47 4.79
C SER A 38 -11.25 1.87 6.09
N ALA A 39 -10.97 3.16 6.24
CA ALA A 39 -10.41 3.71 7.45
C ALA A 39 -10.86 5.15 7.68
N LEU A 40 -10.95 5.51 8.94
CA LEU A 40 -11.12 6.88 9.44
C LEU A 40 -10.01 7.14 10.46
N ALA A 41 -9.30 8.26 10.29
CA ALA A 41 -8.20 8.62 11.16
C ALA A 41 -8.63 8.65 12.65
N GLY A 42 -7.94 7.84 13.47
CA GLY A 42 -8.22 7.67 14.90
C GLY A 42 -9.32 6.68 15.25
N ASP A 43 -10.02 6.07 14.25
CA ASP A 43 -11.08 5.09 14.50
C ASP A 43 -10.65 3.65 14.16
N GLY A 44 -9.65 3.50 13.30
CA GLY A 44 -9.10 2.22 12.87
C GLY A 44 -9.41 1.88 11.42
N ALA A 45 -8.91 0.74 10.99
CA ALA A 45 -9.15 0.18 9.66
C ALA A 45 -10.11 -1.01 9.72
N TYR A 46 -10.92 -1.14 8.68
CA TYR A 46 -11.99 -2.13 8.57
C TYR A 46 -11.91 -2.86 7.25
N ARG A 47 -12.41 -4.09 7.23
CA ARG A 47 -12.57 -4.91 6.04
C ARG A 47 -14.00 -5.41 5.91
N ARG A 48 -14.60 -5.21 4.75
CA ARG A 48 -15.82 -5.86 4.31
C ARG A 48 -15.46 -6.97 3.32
N PRO A 49 -15.73 -8.25 3.62
CA PRO A 49 -15.26 -9.37 2.80
C PRO A 49 -16.02 -9.53 1.47
N ALA A 50 -17.25 -9.03 1.38
CA ALA A 50 -18.10 -9.10 0.19
C ALA A 50 -19.20 -8.03 0.24
N ALA A 51 -19.82 -7.76 -0.89
CA ALA A 51 -20.98 -6.88 -0.96
C ALA A 51 -22.11 -7.39 -0.03
N GLY A 52 -22.67 -6.50 0.78
CA GLY A 52 -23.72 -6.81 1.75
C GLY A 52 -23.26 -7.46 3.06
N ALA A 53 -21.99 -7.80 3.19
CA ALA A 53 -21.41 -8.23 4.46
C ALA A 53 -21.18 -7.03 5.41
N GLU A 54 -21.06 -7.31 6.70
CA GLU A 54 -20.70 -6.30 7.68
C GLU A 54 -19.22 -5.94 7.63
N ASP A 55 -18.91 -4.72 8.06
CA ASP A 55 -17.53 -4.28 8.23
C ASP A 55 -16.96 -4.90 9.51
N ALA A 56 -15.81 -5.55 9.39
CA ALA A 56 -15.05 -6.05 10.53
C ALA A 56 -13.79 -5.19 10.72
N ARG A 57 -13.55 -4.74 11.94
CA ARG A 57 -12.31 -4.05 12.26
C ARG A 57 -11.13 -4.99 12.07
N LEU A 58 -10.08 -4.51 11.40
CA LEU A 58 -8.85 -5.28 11.24
C LEU A 58 -8.17 -5.45 12.61
N GLY A 59 -7.81 -6.69 12.91
CA GLY A 59 -7.06 -7.03 14.10
C GLY A 59 -5.55 -6.87 13.94
N PRO A 60 -4.76 -7.34 14.93
CA PRO A 60 -3.31 -7.39 14.81
C PRO A 60 -2.87 -8.19 13.59
N ARG A 61 -1.86 -7.68 12.89
CA ARG A 61 -1.31 -8.32 11.69
C ARG A 61 -0.53 -9.58 12.05
N SER A 62 -0.75 -10.66 11.28
CA SER A 62 0.05 -11.87 11.33
C SER A 62 0.87 -11.96 10.05
N LEU A 63 2.17 -11.71 10.15
CA LEU A 63 3.04 -11.65 8.97
C LEU A 63 3.41 -13.06 8.49
N PRO A 64 3.54 -13.26 7.17
CA PRO A 64 3.92 -14.55 6.60
C PRO A 64 5.40 -14.90 6.87
N ALA A 65 5.73 -16.19 6.74
CA ALA A 65 7.10 -16.65 6.59
C ALA A 65 7.19 -17.41 5.25
N PRO A 66 8.22 -17.16 4.44
CA PRO A 66 9.37 -16.27 4.64
C PRO A 66 9.06 -14.79 4.51
N ARG A 67 10.08 -13.92 4.71
CA ARG A 67 9.93 -12.46 4.59
C ARG A 67 9.47 -12.05 3.19
N THR A 68 8.28 -11.48 3.12
CA THR A 68 7.53 -11.26 1.87
C THR A 68 7.35 -9.78 1.57
N ALA A 69 7.47 -9.38 0.30
CA ALA A 69 7.08 -8.07 -0.19
C ALA A 69 5.91 -8.14 -1.16
N LEU A 70 5.02 -7.15 -1.12
CA LEU A 70 4.08 -6.86 -2.20
C LEU A 70 4.77 -6.10 -3.31
N VAL A 71 4.52 -6.52 -4.54
CA VAL A 71 5.05 -5.88 -5.75
C VAL A 71 3.94 -5.60 -6.76
N SER A 72 4.14 -4.62 -7.63
CA SER A 72 3.22 -4.34 -8.72
C SER A 72 3.27 -5.43 -9.78
N ARG A 73 2.13 -5.97 -10.19
CA ARG A 73 2.06 -6.95 -11.28
C ARG A 73 2.50 -6.36 -12.63
N SER A 74 2.07 -5.16 -12.94
CA SER A 74 2.23 -4.55 -14.27
C SER A 74 3.39 -3.56 -14.39
N HIS A 75 4.00 -3.16 -13.29
CA HIS A 75 5.02 -2.11 -13.22
C HIS A 75 6.22 -2.57 -12.39
N ARG A 76 6.89 -3.62 -12.84
CA ARG A 76 8.23 -3.93 -12.38
C ARG A 76 9.19 -2.90 -12.99
N SER A 77 9.86 -2.14 -12.16
CA SER A 77 10.80 -1.09 -12.57
C SER A 77 12.17 -1.68 -12.88
N GLY A 78 12.23 -2.55 -13.91
CA GLY A 78 13.46 -2.94 -14.59
C GLY A 78 14.67 -3.28 -13.71
N GLY A 79 14.51 -4.11 -12.70
CA GLY A 79 15.62 -4.52 -11.82
C GLY A 79 15.86 -3.62 -10.60
N LYS A 80 15.49 -2.34 -10.63
CA LYS A 80 15.66 -1.44 -9.45
C LYS A 80 14.82 -1.89 -8.26
N THR A 81 13.59 -2.33 -8.50
CA THR A 81 12.76 -2.85 -7.40
C THR A 81 13.37 -4.12 -6.82
N ASP A 82 13.87 -5.03 -7.66
CA ASP A 82 14.43 -6.29 -7.20
C ASP A 82 15.70 -6.04 -6.36
N GLN A 83 16.62 -5.17 -6.81
CA GLN A 83 17.79 -4.76 -6.03
C GLN A 83 17.42 -4.12 -4.68
N TYR A 84 16.37 -3.30 -4.67
CA TYR A 84 15.88 -2.68 -3.44
C TYR A 84 15.33 -3.73 -2.47
N LEU A 85 14.60 -4.72 -2.96
CA LEU A 85 14.06 -5.81 -2.16
C LEU A 85 15.16 -6.72 -1.60
N GLU A 86 16.22 -6.98 -2.35
CA GLU A 86 17.40 -7.72 -1.86
C GLU A 86 18.04 -7.02 -0.66
N ARG A 87 18.19 -5.68 -0.72
CA ARG A 87 18.72 -4.87 0.40
C ARG A 87 17.82 -4.89 1.64
N LEU A 88 16.52 -5.16 1.47
CA LEU A 88 15.54 -5.35 2.56
C LEU A 88 15.44 -6.81 3.01
N HIS A 89 16.31 -7.70 2.53
CA HIS A 89 16.32 -9.13 2.84
C HIS A 89 14.96 -9.81 2.55
N ILE A 90 14.32 -9.42 1.43
CA ILE A 90 13.07 -10.03 1.00
C ILE A 90 13.36 -11.36 0.30
N GLU A 91 12.71 -12.41 0.80
CA GLU A 91 12.87 -13.79 0.30
C GLU A 91 11.75 -14.18 -0.67
N GLN A 92 10.57 -13.57 -0.54
CA GLN A 92 9.39 -13.88 -1.35
C GLN A 92 8.69 -12.61 -1.83
N THR A 93 8.10 -12.66 -3.02
CA THR A 93 7.25 -11.58 -3.53
C THR A 93 5.84 -12.06 -3.84
N LEU A 94 4.86 -11.25 -3.46
CA LEU A 94 3.45 -11.42 -3.80
C LEU A 94 3.05 -10.31 -4.78
N ALA A 95 2.67 -10.69 -6.01
CA ALA A 95 2.27 -9.72 -7.01
C ALA A 95 0.77 -9.42 -6.95
N SER A 96 0.42 -8.14 -6.84
CA SER A 96 -0.98 -7.69 -6.89
C SER A 96 -1.10 -6.38 -7.65
N GLY A 97 -2.27 -6.15 -8.27
CA GLY A 97 -2.58 -4.94 -9.04
C GLY A 97 -3.20 -3.82 -8.18
N SER A 98 -3.17 -2.62 -8.72
CA SER A 98 -3.90 -1.45 -8.18
C SER A 98 -3.62 -1.12 -6.70
N ALA A 99 -4.54 -0.37 -6.08
CA ALA A 99 -4.51 -0.02 -4.65
C ALA A 99 -4.82 -1.21 -3.72
N ILE A 100 -5.22 -2.37 -4.24
CA ILE A 100 -5.48 -3.60 -3.46
C ILE A 100 -4.29 -3.95 -2.56
N LYS A 101 -3.06 -3.66 -2.99
CA LYS A 101 -1.84 -3.89 -2.21
C LYS A 101 -1.83 -3.22 -0.84
N PHE A 102 -2.44 -2.05 -0.71
CA PHE A 102 -2.53 -1.37 0.59
C PHE A 102 -3.47 -2.12 1.55
N GLY A 103 -4.60 -2.64 1.04
CA GLY A 103 -5.49 -3.50 1.82
C GLY A 103 -4.79 -4.77 2.30
N LEU A 104 -4.04 -5.43 1.40
CA LEU A 104 -3.26 -6.63 1.73
C LEU A 104 -2.13 -6.32 2.75
N MET A 105 -1.48 -5.14 2.66
CA MET A 105 -0.53 -4.69 3.68
C MET A 105 -1.21 -4.53 5.04
N ALA A 106 -2.39 -3.93 5.07
CA ALA A 106 -3.16 -3.72 6.29
C ALA A 106 -3.62 -5.05 6.93
N GLU A 107 -3.89 -6.08 6.13
CA GLU A 107 -4.21 -7.44 6.59
C GLU A 107 -2.98 -8.23 7.08
N GLY A 108 -1.76 -7.77 6.74
CA GLY A 108 -0.52 -8.46 7.14
C GLY A 108 -0.04 -9.51 6.14
N GLU A 109 -0.49 -9.48 4.89
CA GLU A 109 -0.09 -10.43 3.84
C GLU A 109 1.37 -10.26 3.40
N ALA A 110 2.02 -9.16 3.79
CA ALA A 110 3.43 -8.89 3.51
C ALA A 110 4.05 -7.96 4.55
N HIS A 111 5.38 -7.95 4.59
CA HIS A 111 6.19 -7.11 5.47
C HIS A 111 6.35 -5.69 4.92
N VAL A 112 6.50 -5.59 3.60
CA VAL A 112 6.71 -4.32 2.91
C VAL A 112 5.99 -4.29 1.56
N TYR A 113 5.63 -3.09 1.12
CA TYR A 113 5.26 -2.80 -0.27
C TYR A 113 6.13 -1.67 -0.80
N VAL A 114 6.89 -1.93 -1.85
CA VAL A 114 7.83 -0.98 -2.45
C VAL A 114 7.31 -0.49 -3.79
N ARG A 115 7.37 0.82 -4.01
CA ARG A 115 7.01 1.45 -5.27
C ARG A 115 8.07 2.44 -5.72
N ILE A 116 8.90 2.03 -6.68
CA ILE A 116 9.95 2.90 -7.26
C ILE A 116 9.41 3.73 -8.44
N GLY A 117 8.55 3.14 -9.27
CA GLY A 117 7.97 3.86 -10.42
C GLY A 117 6.90 4.87 -10.00
N PRO A 118 6.65 5.90 -10.82
CA PRO A 118 5.73 6.99 -10.49
C PRO A 118 4.30 6.48 -10.26
N THR A 119 3.60 7.14 -9.34
CA THR A 119 2.16 7.01 -9.07
C THR A 119 1.58 8.38 -8.83
N MET A 120 0.26 8.47 -8.87
CA MET A 120 -0.44 9.72 -8.56
C MET A 120 -0.95 9.66 -7.11
N GLU A 121 -1.15 10.83 -6.50
CA GLU A 121 -1.65 10.92 -5.12
C GLU A 121 -2.97 10.15 -4.92
N TRP A 122 -3.88 10.16 -5.90
CA TRP A 122 -5.15 9.42 -5.84
C TRP A 122 -4.99 7.89 -5.92
N ASP A 123 -3.82 7.38 -6.35
CA ASP A 123 -3.51 5.95 -6.31
C ASP A 123 -3.11 5.49 -4.90
N VAL A 124 -2.74 6.42 -4.02
CA VAL A 124 -2.07 6.13 -2.74
C VAL A 124 -2.84 6.63 -1.52
N ALA A 125 -3.46 7.80 -1.58
CA ALA A 125 -4.05 8.48 -0.42
C ALA A 125 -5.03 7.61 0.39
N ALA A 126 -5.91 6.85 -0.28
CA ALA A 126 -6.83 5.94 0.43
C ALA A 126 -6.07 4.81 1.14
N GLY A 127 -5.04 4.28 0.47
CA GLY A 127 -4.19 3.22 1.00
C GLY A 127 -3.34 3.68 2.18
N ASP A 128 -2.82 4.90 2.11
CA ASP A 128 -2.06 5.50 3.21
C ASP A 128 -2.92 5.60 4.48
N CYS A 129 -4.16 6.10 4.37
CA CYS A 129 -5.09 6.14 5.50
C CYS A 129 -5.35 4.75 6.08
N VAL A 130 -5.63 3.74 5.24
CA VAL A 130 -5.89 2.36 5.69
C VAL A 130 -4.67 1.76 6.37
N CYS A 131 -3.47 1.98 5.82
CA CYS A 131 -2.22 1.49 6.40
C CYS A 131 -1.89 2.18 7.72
N ALA A 132 -2.05 3.50 7.80
CA ALA A 132 -1.78 4.27 9.02
C ALA A 132 -2.61 3.79 10.21
N GLU A 133 -3.88 3.47 10.00
CA GLU A 133 -4.78 2.94 11.02
C GLU A 133 -4.48 1.49 11.44
N GLN A 134 -3.55 0.82 10.74
CA GLN A 134 -2.96 -0.46 11.12
C GLN A 134 -1.52 -0.34 11.65
N GLY A 135 -1.08 0.89 11.98
CA GLY A 135 0.25 1.15 12.52
C GLY A 135 1.38 1.02 11.48
N LEU A 136 1.05 1.03 10.20
CA LEU A 136 2.01 1.10 9.11
C LEU A 136 2.29 2.55 8.74
N GLU A 137 3.40 2.79 8.07
CA GLU A 137 3.73 4.08 7.49
C GLU A 137 3.96 3.96 5.98
N VAL A 138 3.54 5.00 5.24
CA VAL A 138 3.84 5.19 3.82
C VAL A 138 4.83 6.33 3.72
N VAL A 139 6.08 6.00 3.42
CA VAL A 139 7.18 6.97 3.46
C VAL A 139 7.99 6.99 2.18
N ARG A 140 8.56 8.15 1.87
CA ARG A 140 9.48 8.34 0.73
C ARG A 140 10.73 7.52 0.92
N VAL A 141 11.30 7.10 -0.16
CA VAL A 141 12.63 6.46 -0.16
C VAL A 141 13.61 7.32 -0.95
N PRO A 142 14.83 7.51 -0.44
CA PRO A 142 15.40 6.94 0.79
C PRO A 142 15.10 7.71 2.10
N GLU A 143 14.46 8.90 2.04
CA GLU A 143 14.39 9.89 3.12
C GLU A 143 13.65 9.39 4.37
N GLY A 144 12.70 8.46 4.21
CA GLY A 144 11.88 7.94 5.31
C GLY A 144 10.85 8.95 5.86
N THR A 145 10.58 10.03 5.12
CA THR A 145 9.56 11.03 5.49
C THR A 145 8.21 10.67 4.88
N PRO A 146 7.10 11.01 5.55
CA PRO A 146 5.76 10.78 5.00
C PRO A 146 5.57 11.43 3.63
N LEU A 147 4.66 10.87 2.83
CA LEU A 147 4.21 11.51 1.59
C LEU A 147 3.43 12.79 1.88
N ASP A 148 3.53 13.76 0.98
CA ASP A 148 2.67 14.94 0.97
C ASP A 148 1.54 14.75 -0.03
N TYR A 149 0.39 15.38 0.27
CA TYR A 149 -0.80 15.36 -0.58
C TYR A 149 -1.27 16.78 -0.90
N ASN A 150 -2.00 16.92 -1.99
CA ASN A 150 -2.39 18.20 -2.61
C ASN A 150 -1.16 19.00 -3.09
N THR A 151 -0.18 18.29 -3.61
CA THR A 151 1.00 18.90 -4.23
C THR A 151 0.65 19.46 -5.61
N GLU A 152 1.47 20.38 -6.11
CA GLU A 152 1.23 21.02 -7.43
C GLU A 152 1.20 20.00 -8.58
N THR A 153 2.06 19.00 -8.55
CA THR A 153 2.19 18.00 -9.63
C THR A 153 1.27 16.80 -9.45
N LEU A 154 0.78 16.55 -8.24
CA LEU A 154 0.01 15.36 -7.84
C LEU A 154 0.75 14.03 -8.08
N VAL A 155 2.06 14.07 -8.30
CA VAL A 155 2.91 12.89 -8.56
C VAL A 155 3.64 12.51 -7.28
N ASN A 156 3.51 11.24 -6.88
CA ASN A 156 4.25 10.71 -5.75
C ASN A 156 5.72 10.40 -6.12
N PRO A 157 6.67 10.71 -5.24
CA PRO A 157 8.00 10.14 -5.30
C PRO A 157 7.97 8.63 -5.06
N PRO A 158 9.11 7.92 -5.25
CA PRO A 158 9.25 6.55 -4.78
C PRO A 158 8.92 6.42 -3.29
N PHE A 159 8.26 5.33 -2.90
CA PHE A 159 7.84 5.11 -1.52
C PHE A 159 7.88 3.64 -1.10
N ILE A 160 7.85 3.43 0.20
CA ILE A 160 7.67 2.14 0.85
C ILE A 160 6.51 2.21 1.85
N VAL A 161 5.72 1.14 1.91
CA VAL A 161 4.80 0.87 3.02
C VAL A 161 5.48 -0.15 3.92
N ARG A 162 5.57 0.15 5.22
CA ARG A 162 6.28 -0.71 6.18
C ARG A 162 5.73 -0.56 7.59
N ASP A 163 6.11 -1.48 8.45
CA ASP A 163 5.98 -1.32 9.89
C ASP A 163 7.16 -0.47 10.41
N PRO A 164 6.92 0.66 11.08
CA PRO A 164 7.99 1.50 11.63
C PRO A 164 8.80 0.80 12.74
N THR A 165 8.28 -0.27 13.32
CA THR A 165 8.96 -1.06 14.36
C THR A 165 9.80 -2.21 13.82
N ASP A 166 9.65 -2.56 12.52
CA ASP A 166 10.44 -3.62 11.88
C ASP A 166 11.90 -3.16 11.65
N PRO A 167 12.87 -3.70 12.38
CA PRO A 167 14.28 -3.30 12.26
C PRO A 167 14.87 -3.65 10.88
N ALA A 168 14.36 -4.70 10.22
CA ALA A 168 14.85 -5.12 8.92
C ALA A 168 14.37 -4.22 7.75
N SER A 169 13.46 -3.28 8.03
CA SER A 169 13.05 -2.24 7.09
C SER A 169 13.77 -0.90 7.31
N LYS A 170 14.80 -0.87 8.17
CA LYS A 170 15.61 0.33 8.50
C LYS A 170 17.10 -0.01 8.56
N PRO A 171 17.99 0.91 8.12
CA PRO A 171 17.69 2.14 7.38
C PRO A 171 17.11 1.82 5.99
N LEU A 172 16.44 2.79 5.38
CA LEU A 172 15.97 2.63 4.00
C LEU A 172 17.15 2.65 3.04
N PRO A 173 17.26 1.70 2.11
CA PRO A 173 18.31 1.70 1.10
C PRO A 173 18.22 2.93 0.18
N GLU A 174 19.38 3.41 -0.30
CA GLU A 174 19.43 4.41 -1.36
C GLU A 174 18.88 3.85 -2.68
N LEU A 175 18.33 4.73 -3.50
CA LEU A 175 17.93 4.41 -4.88
C LEU A 175 19.09 4.74 -5.83
N ASP A 176 19.72 3.72 -6.37
CA ASP A 176 20.76 3.88 -7.41
C ASP A 176 20.15 4.18 -8.79
#